data_92311aad01113aa5b66641fcd6342e9a
#
_entry.id   92311aad01113aa5b66641fcd6342e9a
#
_cell.length_a   1.000
_cell.length_b   1.000
_cell.length_c   1.000
_cell.angle_alpha   90.00
_cell.angle_beta   90.00
_cell.angle_gamma   90.00
#
_symmetry.space_group_name_H-M   'P 1'
#
loop_
_entity.id
_entity.type
_entity.pdbx_description
1 polymer ?
#
loop_
_entity_poly.entity_id
_entity_poly.type
_entity_poly.pdbx_seq_one_letter_code
_entity_poly.pdbx_strand_id
1 'polypeptide(L)'
;MSPLVNHLIDSALYQPAQDFKSRQGKRIRGSLVQIGFEMAGGNGRVPELIAESIECLHAGSLVIDDVQDDSRSRRGKPTLHQAIGVPLAINAGNWMYFRALELLTTAPLASNQQKRLVEAMVRAGCRCHEGQALDLYARVDQIPAKHWHETGLAISALKTGVLVELAVAMGCIAANAPGVLHSAITAFGCQVGIALQMRNDLEELNEIVHYQRDGNGCDYVRDDDLRHGRVTWPWAWAVQLTGESRCHSLARRLGLSIRGRQSVAAELLSISQSHGNQVIAGIIREQVRLLGEHVVDYRLLERMRDCLQPIERSADAGVHTLAASDISEVP
;
A
#
# COMPACT_ATOMS: atom_id res chain seq x y z
N MET A 1 -31.49 22.89 1.46
CA MET A 1 -32.03 21.59 1.93
C MET A 1 -32.63 21.77 3.32
N SER A 2 -33.63 20.95 3.70
CA SER A 2 -34.19 21.01 5.06
C SER A 2 -33.18 20.49 6.10
N PRO A 3 -33.28 20.94 7.38
CA PRO A 3 -32.39 20.43 8.44
C PRO A 3 -32.39 18.93 8.57
N LEU A 4 -33.56 18.28 8.38
CA LEU A 4 -33.68 16.82 8.38
C LEU A 4 -32.84 16.16 7.26
N VAL A 5 -32.95 16.67 6.03
CA VAL A 5 -32.21 16.12 4.89
C VAL A 5 -30.70 16.30 5.09
N ASN A 6 -30.27 17.44 5.60
CA ASN A 6 -28.83 17.65 5.91
C ASN A 6 -28.35 16.67 6.99
N HIS A 7 -29.13 16.44 8.05
CA HIS A 7 -28.78 15.44 9.08
C HIS A 7 -28.70 14.02 8.52
N LEU A 8 -29.62 13.63 7.63
CA LEU A 8 -29.59 12.30 7.00
C LEU A 8 -28.35 12.11 6.12
N ILE A 9 -27.97 13.13 5.33
CA ILE A 9 -26.75 13.09 4.51
C ILE A 9 -25.51 12.99 5.41
N ASP A 10 -25.45 13.80 6.45
CA ASP A 10 -24.35 13.79 7.40
C ASP A 10 -24.18 12.41 8.03
N SER A 11 -25.24 11.82 8.54
CA SER A 11 -25.24 10.51 9.18
C SER A 11 -24.95 9.35 8.21
N ALA A 12 -25.41 9.43 6.96
CA ALA A 12 -25.26 8.36 5.98
C ALA A 12 -23.94 8.41 5.20
N LEU A 13 -23.28 9.58 5.14
CA LEU A 13 -22.11 9.79 4.30
C LEU A 13 -20.94 10.47 5.02
N TYR A 14 -21.15 11.70 5.53
CA TYR A 14 -20.03 12.52 6.00
C TYR A 14 -19.39 11.98 7.27
N GLN A 15 -20.19 11.64 8.30
CA GLN A 15 -19.69 11.08 9.55
C GLN A 15 -18.97 9.73 9.34
N PRO A 16 -19.53 8.73 8.62
CA PRO A 16 -18.84 7.48 8.33
C PRO A 16 -17.53 7.68 7.55
N ALA A 17 -17.52 8.56 6.54
CA ALA A 17 -16.34 8.86 5.76
C ALA A 17 -15.26 9.55 6.62
N GLN A 18 -15.63 10.46 7.51
CA GLN A 18 -14.74 11.16 8.41
C GLN A 18 -14.19 10.21 9.49
N ASP A 19 -15.04 9.34 10.08
CA ASP A 19 -14.59 8.31 11.03
C ASP A 19 -13.53 7.40 10.37
N PHE A 20 -13.80 6.92 9.16
CA PHE A 20 -12.86 6.08 8.44
C PHE A 20 -11.52 6.79 8.18
N LYS A 21 -11.53 8.05 7.72
CA LYS A 21 -10.32 8.86 7.50
C LYS A 21 -9.56 9.16 8.80
N SER A 22 -10.26 9.29 9.93
CA SER A 22 -9.66 9.58 11.23
C SER A 22 -8.98 8.38 11.88
N ARG A 23 -9.23 7.16 11.40
CA ARG A 23 -8.61 5.94 11.91
C ARG A 23 -7.10 6.05 11.78
N GLN A 24 -6.39 5.69 12.83
CA GLN A 24 -4.93 5.77 12.89
C GLN A 24 -4.28 5.13 11.66
N GLY A 25 -3.50 5.91 10.95
CA GLY A 25 -2.70 5.50 9.81
C GLY A 25 -1.46 6.39 9.71
N LYS A 26 -0.39 5.87 9.11
CA LYS A 26 0.90 6.58 9.05
C LYS A 26 0.86 7.87 8.17
N ARG A 27 -0.26 8.17 7.48
CA ARG A 27 -0.43 9.31 6.53
C ARG A 27 0.81 9.54 5.64
N ILE A 28 1.41 8.46 5.20
CA ILE A 28 2.69 8.47 4.48
C ILE A 28 2.58 9.21 3.16
N ARG A 29 1.43 9.08 2.48
CA ARG A 29 1.24 9.69 1.14
C ARG A 29 1.21 11.21 1.21
N GLY A 30 0.53 11.77 2.21
CA GLY A 30 0.57 13.21 2.48
C GLY A 30 1.99 13.73 2.78
N SER A 31 2.78 12.97 3.54
CA SER A 31 4.19 13.29 3.79
C SER A 31 5.03 13.21 2.52
N LEU A 32 4.77 12.25 1.62
CA LEU A 32 5.46 12.12 0.34
C LEU A 32 5.15 13.28 -0.62
N VAL A 33 3.95 13.87 -0.57
CA VAL A 33 3.65 15.11 -1.30
C VAL A 33 4.58 16.23 -0.86
N GLN A 34 4.74 16.42 0.45
CA GLN A 34 5.63 17.44 1.01
C GLN A 34 7.10 17.18 0.60
N ILE A 35 7.55 15.92 0.70
CA ILE A 35 8.91 15.54 0.29
C ILE A 35 9.12 15.80 -1.20
N GLY A 36 8.19 15.41 -2.07
CA GLY A 36 8.26 15.70 -3.49
C GLY A 36 8.28 17.20 -3.82
N PHE A 37 7.54 18.01 -3.05
CA PHE A 37 7.56 19.46 -3.15
C PHE A 37 8.93 20.05 -2.81
N GLU A 38 9.51 19.67 -1.69
CA GLU A 38 10.83 20.13 -1.23
C GLU A 38 11.95 19.67 -2.17
N MET A 39 11.93 18.41 -2.62
CA MET A 39 12.90 17.88 -3.59
C MET A 39 12.86 18.60 -4.94
N ALA A 40 11.70 19.09 -5.31
CA ALA A 40 11.48 19.90 -6.50
C ALA A 40 11.89 21.39 -6.32
N GLY A 41 12.47 21.75 -5.17
CA GLY A 41 12.89 23.13 -4.86
C GLY A 41 11.80 24.01 -4.27
N GLY A 42 10.67 23.43 -3.86
CA GLY A 42 9.60 24.13 -3.16
C GLY A 42 10.03 24.58 -1.75
N ASN A 43 9.68 25.80 -1.35
CA ASN A 43 9.99 26.36 -0.06
C ASN A 43 8.75 26.41 0.84
N GLY A 44 8.92 26.00 2.11
CA GLY A 44 7.84 25.99 3.09
C GLY A 44 6.94 24.76 2.99
N ARG A 45 5.64 24.95 3.21
CA ARG A 45 4.67 23.84 3.17
C ARG A 45 3.87 23.84 1.89
N VAL A 46 3.71 22.65 1.31
CA VAL A 46 2.75 22.43 0.23
C VAL A 46 1.33 22.75 0.74
N PRO A 47 0.43 23.32 -0.08
CA PRO A 47 -0.96 23.54 0.34
C PRO A 47 -1.61 22.26 0.86
N GLU A 48 -2.22 22.34 2.05
CA GLU A 48 -2.76 21.16 2.77
C GLU A 48 -3.79 20.38 1.95
N LEU A 49 -4.59 21.09 1.14
CA LEU A 49 -5.60 20.46 0.27
C LEU A 49 -5.01 19.42 -0.69
N ILE A 50 -3.73 19.57 -1.11
CA ILE A 50 -3.06 18.64 -1.99
C ILE A 50 -2.74 17.34 -1.21
N ALA A 51 -2.16 17.46 -0.03
CA ALA A 51 -1.88 16.31 0.83
C ALA A 51 -3.18 15.61 1.28
N GLU A 52 -4.24 16.39 1.57
CA GLU A 52 -5.55 15.84 1.93
C GLU A 52 -6.20 15.10 0.76
N SER A 53 -6.04 15.58 -0.47
CA SER A 53 -6.65 14.95 -1.65
C SER A 53 -6.12 13.53 -1.88
N ILE A 54 -4.80 13.30 -1.78
CA ILE A 54 -4.22 11.96 -1.94
C ILE A 54 -4.60 11.02 -0.79
N GLU A 55 -4.69 11.52 0.43
CA GLU A 55 -5.16 10.73 1.57
C GLU A 55 -6.66 10.39 1.43
N CYS A 56 -7.46 11.28 0.87
CA CYS A 56 -8.88 11.05 0.58
C CYS A 56 -9.06 9.98 -0.51
N LEU A 57 -8.31 10.08 -1.62
CA LEU A 57 -8.27 9.07 -2.67
C LEU A 57 -7.92 7.69 -2.11
N HIS A 58 -6.85 7.63 -1.30
CA HIS A 58 -6.42 6.38 -0.68
C HIS A 58 -7.44 5.83 0.31
N ALA A 59 -8.07 6.68 1.14
CA ALA A 59 -9.12 6.22 2.05
C ALA A 59 -10.29 5.61 1.28
N GLY A 60 -10.72 6.24 0.19
CA GLY A 60 -11.75 5.71 -0.70
C GLY A 60 -11.38 4.35 -1.29
N SER A 61 -10.13 4.20 -1.76
CA SER A 61 -9.65 2.92 -2.31
C SER A 61 -9.66 1.80 -1.25
N LEU A 62 -9.28 2.11 0.00
CA LEU A 62 -9.34 1.12 1.08
C LEU A 62 -10.76 0.70 1.44
N VAL A 63 -11.74 1.61 1.38
CA VAL A 63 -13.16 1.26 1.62
C VAL A 63 -13.67 0.30 0.55
N ILE A 64 -13.33 0.56 -0.72
CA ILE A 64 -13.75 -0.32 -1.84
C ILE A 64 -13.01 -1.66 -1.79
N ASP A 65 -11.72 -1.65 -1.49
CA ASP A 65 -10.89 -2.84 -1.30
C ASP A 65 -11.48 -3.75 -0.21
N ASP A 66 -11.83 -3.19 0.96
CA ASP A 66 -12.46 -3.91 2.06
C ASP A 66 -13.78 -4.59 1.65
N VAL A 67 -14.58 -3.94 0.79
CA VAL A 67 -15.83 -4.53 0.26
C VAL A 67 -15.53 -5.67 -0.70
N GLN A 68 -14.55 -5.49 -1.60
CA GLN A 68 -14.17 -6.49 -2.62
C GLN A 68 -13.55 -7.74 -1.99
N ASP A 69 -12.82 -7.58 -0.89
CA ASP A 69 -12.17 -8.66 -0.17
C ASP A 69 -13.04 -9.29 0.92
N ASP A 70 -14.24 -8.74 1.18
CA ASP A 70 -15.09 -9.09 2.33
C ASP A 70 -14.29 -9.06 3.65
N SER A 71 -13.42 -8.08 3.80
CA SER A 71 -12.57 -7.90 4.97
C SER A 71 -13.40 -7.46 6.17
N ARG A 72 -13.23 -8.11 7.32
CA ARG A 72 -14.06 -7.81 8.52
C ARG A 72 -13.53 -6.66 9.35
N SER A 73 -12.22 -6.51 9.39
CA SER A 73 -11.58 -5.47 10.21
C SER A 73 -10.44 -4.77 9.47
N ARG A 74 -10.24 -3.50 9.80
CA ARG A 74 -9.11 -2.69 9.33
C ARG A 74 -8.61 -1.79 10.45
N ARG A 75 -7.31 -1.87 10.76
CA ARG A 75 -6.68 -1.08 11.84
C ARG A 75 -7.37 -1.26 13.20
N GLY A 76 -7.73 -2.51 13.53
CA GLY A 76 -8.36 -2.85 14.81
C GLY A 76 -9.83 -2.43 14.97
N LYS A 77 -10.47 -1.91 13.90
CA LYS A 77 -11.90 -1.55 13.88
C LYS A 77 -12.64 -2.33 12.79
N PRO A 78 -13.96 -2.55 12.91
CA PRO A 78 -14.76 -3.09 11.81
C PRO A 78 -14.58 -2.27 10.53
N THR A 79 -14.56 -2.92 9.37
CA THR A 79 -14.54 -2.25 8.08
C THR A 79 -15.81 -1.43 7.87
N LEU A 80 -15.79 -0.46 6.96
CA LEU A 80 -16.93 0.44 6.79
C LEU A 80 -18.20 -0.32 6.38
N HIS A 81 -18.07 -1.32 5.47
CA HIS A 81 -19.22 -2.11 5.04
C HIS A 81 -19.81 -3.01 6.14
N GLN A 82 -19.00 -3.42 7.12
CA GLN A 82 -19.51 -4.11 8.31
C GLN A 82 -20.28 -3.16 9.25
N ALA A 83 -19.89 -1.88 9.29
CA ALA A 83 -20.49 -0.89 10.17
C ALA A 83 -21.80 -0.29 9.61
N ILE A 84 -21.86 0.02 8.31
CA ILE A 84 -22.98 0.75 7.68
C ILE A 84 -23.62 0.02 6.50
N GLY A 85 -23.17 -1.20 6.21
CA GLY A 85 -23.64 -2.01 5.08
C GLY A 85 -22.94 -1.68 3.76
N VAL A 86 -22.91 -2.67 2.85
CA VAL A 86 -22.21 -2.60 1.57
C VAL A 86 -22.66 -1.42 0.69
N PRO A 87 -24.00 -1.13 0.51
CA PRO A 87 -24.41 -0.04 -0.37
C PRO A 87 -23.88 1.33 0.06
N LEU A 88 -23.93 1.65 1.37
CA LEU A 88 -23.45 2.93 1.89
C LEU A 88 -21.93 3.01 1.88
N ALA A 89 -21.23 1.89 2.13
CA ALA A 89 -19.78 1.85 2.07
C ALA A 89 -19.26 2.10 0.64
N ILE A 90 -19.85 1.46 -0.37
CA ILE A 90 -19.52 1.72 -1.79
C ILE A 90 -19.76 3.19 -2.13
N ASN A 91 -20.90 3.76 -1.72
CA ASN A 91 -21.21 5.16 -1.96
C ASN A 91 -20.18 6.10 -1.29
N ALA A 92 -19.79 5.80 -0.05
CA ALA A 92 -18.80 6.61 0.68
C ALA A 92 -17.40 6.51 0.03
N GLY A 93 -16.97 5.32 -0.40
CA GLY A 93 -15.69 5.13 -1.12
C GLY A 93 -15.65 5.91 -2.43
N ASN A 94 -16.72 5.81 -3.24
CA ASN A 94 -16.84 6.56 -4.49
C ASN A 94 -16.89 8.07 -4.26
N TRP A 95 -17.64 8.53 -3.25
CA TRP A 95 -17.67 9.95 -2.88
C TRP A 95 -16.27 10.47 -2.52
N MET A 96 -15.46 9.69 -1.81
CA MET A 96 -14.08 10.07 -1.48
C MET A 96 -13.21 10.26 -2.74
N TYR A 97 -13.41 9.49 -3.81
CA TYR A 97 -12.71 9.70 -5.08
C TYR A 97 -13.04 11.07 -5.70
N PHE A 98 -14.33 11.43 -5.75
CA PHE A 98 -14.74 12.73 -6.27
C PHE A 98 -14.33 13.88 -5.34
N ARG A 99 -14.38 13.67 -4.02
CA ARG A 99 -13.92 14.65 -3.04
C ARG A 99 -12.44 14.93 -3.18
N ALA A 100 -11.62 13.91 -3.46
CA ALA A 100 -10.19 14.08 -3.72
C ALA A 100 -9.92 15.00 -4.93
N LEU A 101 -10.68 14.84 -6.01
CA LEU A 101 -10.59 15.71 -7.19
C LEU A 101 -11.06 17.15 -6.87
N GLU A 102 -12.18 17.30 -6.16
CA GLU A 102 -12.71 18.60 -5.76
C GLU A 102 -11.70 19.40 -4.93
N LEU A 103 -10.99 18.77 -3.99
CA LEU A 103 -9.93 19.41 -3.20
C LEU A 103 -8.83 20.01 -4.08
N LEU A 104 -8.47 19.36 -5.18
CA LEU A 104 -7.44 19.85 -6.11
C LEU A 104 -7.92 21.06 -6.93
N THR A 105 -9.20 21.11 -7.27
CA THR A 105 -9.76 22.26 -8.02
C THR A 105 -9.82 23.53 -7.20
N THR A 106 -9.82 23.42 -5.87
CA THR A 106 -9.87 24.53 -4.92
C THR A 106 -8.54 24.81 -4.22
N ALA A 107 -7.48 24.04 -4.52
CA ALA A 107 -6.16 24.26 -3.95
C ALA A 107 -5.61 25.65 -4.31
N PRO A 108 -4.93 26.37 -3.38
CA PRO A 108 -4.43 27.73 -3.62
C PRO A 108 -3.17 27.72 -4.51
N LEU A 109 -3.35 27.35 -5.78
CA LEU A 109 -2.33 27.27 -6.82
C LEU A 109 -2.83 27.94 -8.11
N ALA A 110 -1.91 28.18 -9.04
CA ALA A 110 -2.28 28.65 -10.37
C ALA A 110 -3.16 27.60 -11.10
N SER A 111 -4.12 28.08 -11.93
CA SER A 111 -5.09 27.22 -12.64
C SER A 111 -4.41 26.11 -13.47
N ASN A 112 -3.23 26.39 -14.06
CA ASN A 112 -2.46 25.39 -14.78
C ASN A 112 -1.93 24.26 -13.88
N GLN A 113 -1.49 24.58 -12.66
CA GLN A 113 -1.06 23.59 -11.69
C GLN A 113 -2.24 22.76 -11.18
N GLN A 114 -3.37 23.39 -10.88
CA GLN A 114 -4.61 22.69 -10.51
C GLN A 114 -5.03 21.69 -11.61
N LYS A 115 -5.04 22.13 -12.87
CA LYS A 115 -5.34 21.27 -14.04
C LYS A 115 -4.40 20.07 -14.09
N ARG A 116 -3.08 20.29 -13.98
CA ARG A 116 -2.08 19.21 -13.99
C ARG A 116 -2.25 18.22 -12.84
N LEU A 117 -2.61 18.70 -11.64
CA LEU A 117 -2.88 17.87 -10.48
C LEU A 117 -4.11 16.96 -10.70
N VAL A 118 -5.20 17.54 -11.22
CA VAL A 118 -6.42 16.78 -11.54
C VAL A 118 -6.14 15.74 -12.63
N GLU A 119 -5.46 16.10 -13.70
CA GLU A 119 -5.08 15.17 -14.77
C GLU A 119 -4.17 14.02 -14.25
N ALA A 120 -3.21 14.33 -13.37
CA ALA A 120 -2.34 13.33 -12.77
C ALA A 120 -3.16 12.35 -11.89
N MET A 121 -4.08 12.87 -11.07
CA MET A 121 -4.94 12.05 -10.21
C MET A 121 -5.89 11.17 -11.01
N VAL A 122 -6.49 11.67 -12.08
CA VAL A 122 -7.37 10.88 -12.96
C VAL A 122 -6.60 9.75 -13.62
N ARG A 123 -5.41 10.02 -14.20
CA ARG A 123 -4.57 8.98 -14.79
C ARG A 123 -4.13 7.93 -13.78
N ALA A 124 -3.73 8.36 -12.59
CA ALA A 124 -3.35 7.43 -11.51
C ALA A 124 -4.54 6.59 -11.05
N GLY A 125 -5.73 7.19 -10.93
CA GLY A 125 -6.96 6.47 -10.60
C GLY A 125 -7.29 5.37 -11.60
N CYS A 126 -7.22 5.65 -12.91
CA CYS A 126 -7.42 4.63 -13.94
C CYS A 126 -6.42 3.48 -13.79
N ARG A 127 -5.12 3.78 -13.65
CA ARG A 127 -4.08 2.76 -13.46
C ARG A 127 -4.28 1.96 -12.17
N CYS A 128 -4.73 2.59 -11.07
CA CYS A 128 -5.08 1.87 -9.84
C CYS A 128 -6.20 0.86 -10.06
N HIS A 129 -7.22 1.21 -10.82
CA HIS A 129 -8.32 0.29 -11.14
C HIS A 129 -7.88 -0.86 -12.07
N GLU A 130 -6.96 -0.61 -13.01
CA GLU A 130 -6.31 -1.67 -13.80
C GLU A 130 -5.54 -2.64 -12.90
N GLY A 131 -4.75 -2.10 -11.96
CA GLY A 131 -4.01 -2.90 -10.96
C GLY A 131 -4.95 -3.70 -10.05
N GLN A 132 -6.02 -3.08 -9.58
CA GLN A 132 -7.02 -3.75 -8.75
C GLN A 132 -7.78 -4.86 -9.52
N ALA A 133 -8.12 -4.62 -10.77
CA ALA A 133 -8.75 -5.65 -11.61
C ALA A 133 -7.83 -6.86 -11.81
N LEU A 134 -6.53 -6.61 -12.04
CA LEU A 134 -5.54 -7.66 -12.15
C LEU A 134 -5.38 -8.43 -10.83
N ASP A 135 -5.31 -7.74 -9.70
CA ASP A 135 -5.19 -8.32 -8.36
C ASP A 135 -6.40 -9.20 -7.99
N LEU A 136 -7.61 -8.73 -8.30
CA LEU A 136 -8.85 -9.48 -8.08
C LEU A 136 -8.98 -10.72 -8.97
N TYR A 137 -8.44 -10.68 -10.18
CA TYR A 137 -8.61 -11.73 -11.19
C TYR A 137 -7.47 -12.75 -11.17
N ALA A 138 -6.22 -12.32 -10.93
CA ALA A 138 -5.06 -13.18 -11.02
C ALA A 138 -4.92 -14.08 -9.77
N ARG A 139 -4.92 -15.40 -9.98
CA ARG A 139 -4.85 -16.40 -8.90
C ARG A 139 -3.73 -17.41 -9.16
N VAL A 140 -3.06 -17.83 -8.08
CA VAL A 140 -1.94 -18.80 -8.16
C VAL A 140 -2.36 -20.19 -8.67
N ASP A 141 -3.64 -20.54 -8.57
CA ASP A 141 -4.20 -21.78 -9.09
C ASP A 141 -4.66 -21.71 -10.55
N GLN A 142 -4.70 -20.49 -11.14
CA GLN A 142 -5.20 -20.25 -12.50
C GLN A 142 -4.13 -19.77 -13.46
N ILE A 143 -3.05 -19.16 -12.96
CA ILE A 143 -1.97 -18.61 -13.77
C ILE A 143 -0.73 -19.53 -13.66
N PRO A 144 -0.07 -19.88 -14.79
CA PRO A 144 1.18 -20.62 -14.74
C PRO A 144 2.24 -19.93 -13.88
N ALA A 145 2.91 -20.69 -13.04
CA ALA A 145 3.83 -20.16 -12.03
C ALA A 145 4.98 -19.31 -12.61
N LYS A 146 5.40 -19.58 -13.84
CA LYS A 146 6.40 -18.77 -14.57
C LYS A 146 5.98 -17.30 -14.76
N HIS A 147 4.69 -16.97 -14.67
CA HIS A 147 4.15 -15.61 -14.80
C HIS A 147 3.90 -14.91 -13.46
N TRP A 148 4.07 -15.57 -12.31
CA TRP A 148 3.76 -14.95 -11.02
C TRP A 148 4.63 -13.74 -10.71
N HIS A 149 5.91 -13.77 -11.07
CA HIS A 149 6.79 -12.60 -10.86
C HIS A 149 6.34 -11.39 -11.69
N GLU A 150 6.08 -11.57 -12.98
CA GLU A 150 5.59 -10.53 -13.87
C GLU A 150 4.25 -9.97 -13.40
N THR A 151 3.31 -10.85 -13.01
CA THR A 151 2.00 -10.49 -12.51
C THR A 151 2.09 -9.71 -11.19
N GLY A 152 2.86 -10.21 -10.21
CA GLY A 152 3.07 -9.51 -8.93
C GLY A 152 3.73 -8.14 -9.10
N LEU A 153 4.68 -8.01 -10.04
CA LEU A 153 5.28 -6.72 -10.40
C LEU A 153 4.24 -5.75 -10.98
N ALA A 154 3.41 -6.21 -11.91
CA ALA A 154 2.36 -5.39 -12.52
C ALA A 154 1.32 -4.94 -11.48
N ILE A 155 0.83 -5.84 -10.63
CA ILE A 155 -0.08 -5.51 -9.52
C ILE A 155 0.56 -4.45 -8.62
N SER A 156 1.79 -4.67 -8.16
CA SER A 156 2.48 -3.74 -7.26
C SER A 156 2.70 -2.36 -7.88
N ALA A 157 3.10 -2.31 -9.14
CA ALA A 157 3.32 -1.07 -9.86
C ALA A 157 2.01 -0.28 -10.06
N LEU A 158 0.93 -0.97 -10.46
CA LEU A 158 -0.36 -0.34 -10.79
C LEU A 158 -1.22 -0.04 -9.55
N LYS A 159 -1.16 -0.85 -8.48
CA LYS A 159 -1.99 -0.67 -7.28
C LYS A 159 -1.30 0.27 -6.26
N THR A 160 -0.04 0.00 -5.92
CA THR A 160 0.68 0.73 -4.87
C THR A 160 1.72 1.70 -5.42
N GLY A 161 2.49 1.28 -6.43
CA GLY A 161 3.52 2.10 -7.08
C GLY A 161 2.96 3.40 -7.61
N VAL A 162 1.87 3.33 -8.37
CA VAL A 162 1.22 4.50 -8.97
C VAL A 162 0.70 5.51 -7.94
N LEU A 163 0.29 5.08 -6.74
CA LEU A 163 -0.16 6.01 -5.69
C LEU A 163 1.01 6.74 -5.01
N VAL A 164 2.16 6.08 -4.87
CA VAL A 164 3.38 6.71 -4.34
C VAL A 164 3.98 7.65 -5.40
N GLU A 165 4.01 7.20 -6.66
CA GLU A 165 4.36 8.03 -7.82
C GLU A 165 3.50 9.31 -7.87
N LEU A 166 2.17 9.18 -7.75
CA LEU A 166 1.24 10.31 -7.72
C LEU A 166 1.55 11.26 -6.55
N ALA A 167 1.77 10.74 -5.35
CA ALA A 167 2.03 11.57 -4.17
C ALA A 167 3.25 12.48 -4.38
N VAL A 168 4.39 11.94 -4.83
CA VAL A 168 5.59 12.77 -5.09
C VAL A 168 5.40 13.66 -6.31
N ALA A 169 4.69 13.20 -7.37
CA ALA A 169 4.37 13.99 -8.55
C ALA A 169 3.53 15.23 -8.21
N MET A 170 2.57 15.11 -7.30
CA MET A 170 1.75 16.24 -6.84
C MET A 170 2.60 17.31 -6.17
N GLY A 171 3.60 16.92 -5.37
CA GLY A 171 4.59 17.83 -4.82
C GLY A 171 5.42 18.53 -5.90
N CYS A 172 5.91 17.77 -6.89
CA CYS A 172 6.65 18.32 -8.02
C CYS A 172 5.82 19.30 -8.84
N ILE A 173 4.54 19.02 -9.09
CA ILE A 173 3.63 19.92 -9.81
C ILE A 173 3.41 21.20 -9.01
N ALA A 174 3.21 21.10 -7.68
CA ALA A 174 3.03 22.24 -6.81
C ALA A 174 4.27 23.14 -6.75
N ALA A 175 5.48 22.56 -6.80
CA ALA A 175 6.75 23.30 -6.90
C ALA A 175 7.11 23.77 -8.31
N ASN A 176 6.33 23.40 -9.32
CA ASN A 176 6.62 23.67 -10.74
C ASN A 176 7.99 23.12 -11.18
N ALA A 177 8.31 21.89 -10.78
CA ALA A 177 9.58 21.23 -11.06
C ALA A 177 9.93 21.18 -12.56
N PRO A 178 11.22 21.32 -12.95
CA PRO A 178 11.68 21.00 -14.30
C PRO A 178 11.38 19.56 -14.69
N GLY A 179 11.11 19.29 -15.97
CA GLY A 179 10.68 17.98 -16.46
C GLY A 179 11.62 16.82 -16.10
N VAL A 180 12.94 17.03 -16.17
CA VAL A 180 13.94 16.00 -15.83
C VAL A 180 13.86 15.62 -14.35
N LEU A 181 13.81 16.62 -13.46
CA LEU A 181 13.71 16.39 -12.01
C LEU A 181 12.36 15.76 -11.64
N HIS A 182 11.28 16.23 -12.25
CA HIS A 182 9.95 15.62 -12.08
C HIS A 182 9.99 14.12 -12.43
N SER A 183 10.57 13.77 -13.58
CA SER A 183 10.64 12.37 -14.02
C SER A 183 11.50 11.51 -13.09
N ALA A 184 12.62 12.02 -12.60
CA ALA A 184 13.47 11.31 -11.65
C ALA A 184 12.74 11.03 -10.32
N ILE A 185 12.07 12.04 -9.74
CA ILE A 185 11.33 11.92 -8.48
C ILE A 185 10.12 10.97 -8.64
N THR A 186 9.41 11.01 -9.75
CA THR A 186 8.25 10.12 -9.98
C THR A 186 8.67 8.68 -10.20
N ALA A 187 9.75 8.43 -10.95
CA ALA A 187 10.32 7.10 -11.12
C ALA A 187 10.74 6.49 -9.77
N PHE A 188 11.43 7.28 -8.95
CA PHE A 188 11.74 6.92 -7.57
C PHE A 188 10.47 6.54 -6.78
N GLY A 189 9.42 7.37 -6.82
CA GLY A 189 8.15 7.13 -6.12
C GLY A 189 7.52 5.80 -6.51
N CYS A 190 7.49 5.47 -7.80
CA CYS A 190 6.96 4.21 -8.30
C CYS A 190 7.71 3.00 -7.71
N GLN A 191 9.05 3.02 -7.74
CA GLN A 191 9.88 1.92 -7.23
C GLN A 191 9.76 1.74 -5.71
N VAL A 192 9.68 2.85 -4.96
CA VAL A 192 9.39 2.82 -3.51
C VAL A 192 8.02 2.21 -3.24
N GLY A 193 7.02 2.55 -4.05
CA GLY A 193 5.69 1.96 -3.92
C GLY A 193 5.67 0.45 -4.18
N ILE A 194 6.45 -0.04 -5.14
CA ILE A 194 6.64 -1.48 -5.39
C ILE A 194 7.29 -2.15 -4.17
N ALA A 195 8.35 -1.55 -3.62
CA ALA A 195 9.02 -2.06 -2.42
C ALA A 195 8.09 -2.07 -1.19
N LEU A 196 7.21 -1.07 -1.05
CA LEU A 196 6.17 -1.03 -0.03
C LEU A 196 5.17 -2.19 -0.17
N GLN A 197 4.75 -2.53 -1.40
CA GLN A 197 3.87 -3.68 -1.62
C GLN A 197 4.58 -4.98 -1.26
N MET A 198 5.82 -5.18 -1.70
CA MET A 198 6.65 -6.33 -1.31
C MET A 198 6.68 -6.50 0.22
N ARG A 199 6.82 -5.40 0.93
CA ARG A 199 6.84 -5.38 2.38
C ARG A 199 5.49 -5.77 2.98
N ASN A 200 4.39 -5.19 2.50
CA ASN A 200 3.06 -5.50 2.96
C ASN A 200 2.74 -7.00 2.81
N ASP A 201 3.12 -7.60 1.68
CA ASP A 201 2.89 -9.02 1.41
C ASP A 201 3.64 -9.92 2.41
N LEU A 202 4.86 -9.55 2.82
CA LEU A 202 5.62 -10.27 3.86
C LEU A 202 5.01 -10.05 5.26
N GLU A 203 4.56 -8.82 5.57
CA GLU A 203 3.92 -8.48 6.84
C GLU A 203 2.61 -9.25 7.02
N GLU A 204 1.79 -9.38 5.97
CA GLU A 204 0.56 -10.16 6.03
C GLU A 204 0.84 -11.64 6.36
N LEU A 205 1.82 -12.26 5.69
CA LEU A 205 2.21 -13.63 6.04
C LEU A 205 2.68 -13.76 7.49
N ASN A 206 3.47 -12.79 7.96
CA ASN A 206 3.96 -12.78 9.34
C ASN A 206 2.81 -12.64 10.36
N GLU A 207 1.81 -11.78 10.08
CA GLU A 207 0.61 -11.65 10.90
C GLU A 207 -0.18 -12.96 10.95
N ILE A 208 -0.37 -13.64 9.82
CA ILE A 208 -1.06 -14.93 9.73
C ILE A 208 -0.33 -16.01 10.57
N VAL A 209 1.00 -16.09 10.46
CA VAL A 209 1.82 -17.09 11.16
C VAL A 209 1.74 -16.90 12.69
N HIS A 210 1.80 -15.66 13.16
CA HIS A 210 1.81 -15.34 14.58
C HIS A 210 0.42 -15.16 15.19
N TYR A 211 -0.64 -15.31 14.39
CA TYR A 211 -1.99 -15.21 14.87
C TYR A 211 -2.29 -16.30 15.90
N GLN A 212 -2.57 -15.88 17.13
CA GLN A 212 -3.08 -16.72 18.21
C GLN A 212 -4.53 -16.35 18.46
N ARG A 213 -5.38 -17.35 18.59
CA ARG A 213 -6.80 -17.16 18.88
C ARG A 213 -6.95 -16.59 20.28
N ASP A 214 -7.18 -15.29 20.39
CA ASP A 214 -7.47 -14.66 21.67
C ASP A 214 -8.87 -15.08 22.11
N GLY A 215 -9.01 -15.64 23.33
CA GLY A 215 -10.29 -16.08 23.88
C GLY A 215 -11.35 -14.96 24.08
N ASN A 216 -11.09 -13.74 23.59
CA ASN A 216 -11.93 -12.55 23.72
C ASN A 216 -12.82 -12.26 22.49
N GLY A 217 -13.01 -13.21 21.59
CA GLY A 217 -14.09 -13.12 20.59
C GLY A 217 -13.81 -12.30 19.34
N CYS A 218 -12.63 -11.72 19.14
CA CYS A 218 -12.24 -11.07 17.87
C CYS A 218 -11.35 -12.02 17.06
N ASP A 219 -11.96 -13.08 16.52
CA ASP A 219 -11.30 -14.19 15.84
C ASP A 219 -11.00 -13.88 14.35
N TYR A 220 -10.50 -12.70 14.01
CA TYR A 220 -10.21 -12.37 12.62
C TYR A 220 -8.72 -12.07 12.40
N VAL A 221 -8.05 -12.94 11.67
CA VAL A 221 -6.76 -12.65 11.06
C VAL A 221 -7.00 -12.14 9.64
N ARG A 222 -6.27 -11.14 9.24
CA ARG A 222 -6.26 -10.69 7.85
C ARG A 222 -5.46 -11.70 7.04
N ASP A 223 -6.15 -12.54 6.28
CA ASP A 223 -5.57 -13.57 5.40
C ASP A 223 -6.16 -13.48 3.98
N ASP A 224 -6.56 -12.27 3.59
CA ASP A 224 -7.33 -12.03 2.37
C ASP A 224 -6.58 -12.50 1.13
N ASP A 225 -5.27 -12.24 1.01
CA ASP A 225 -4.47 -12.65 -0.13
C ASP A 225 -4.34 -14.17 -0.25
N LEU A 226 -4.09 -14.87 0.85
CA LEU A 226 -4.03 -16.33 0.86
C LEU A 226 -5.42 -16.95 0.67
N ARG A 227 -6.46 -16.39 1.29
CA ARG A 227 -7.84 -16.87 1.19
C ARG A 227 -8.36 -16.85 -0.25
N HIS A 228 -8.00 -15.78 -0.99
CA HIS A 228 -8.37 -15.62 -2.38
C HIS A 228 -7.34 -16.19 -3.37
N GLY A 229 -6.20 -16.70 -2.90
CA GLY A 229 -5.14 -17.25 -3.73
C GLY A 229 -4.49 -16.21 -4.64
N ARG A 230 -4.32 -14.97 -4.15
CA ARG A 230 -3.75 -13.86 -4.93
C ARG A 230 -2.28 -14.09 -5.25
N VAL A 231 -1.83 -13.50 -6.36
CA VAL A 231 -0.43 -13.57 -6.79
C VAL A 231 0.37 -12.49 -6.07
N THR A 232 0.96 -12.85 -4.92
CA THR A 232 1.80 -11.95 -4.12
C THR A 232 3.29 -12.25 -4.28
N TRP A 233 4.14 -11.36 -3.80
CA TRP A 233 5.60 -11.51 -3.90
C TRP A 233 6.16 -12.77 -3.24
N PRO A 234 5.69 -13.22 -2.07
CA PRO A 234 6.13 -14.49 -1.50
C PRO A 234 5.95 -15.69 -2.43
N TRP A 235 4.86 -15.75 -3.18
CA TRP A 235 4.65 -16.78 -4.20
C TRP A 235 5.66 -16.68 -5.36
N ALA A 236 5.89 -15.46 -5.86
CA ALA A 236 6.85 -15.21 -6.94
C ALA A 236 8.27 -15.59 -6.53
N TRP A 237 8.70 -15.24 -5.33
CA TRP A 237 10.01 -15.63 -4.81
C TRP A 237 10.10 -17.11 -4.50
N ALA A 238 9.06 -17.71 -3.95
CA ALA A 238 9.06 -19.15 -3.67
C ALA A 238 9.27 -19.98 -4.95
N VAL A 239 8.66 -19.60 -6.07
CA VAL A 239 8.88 -20.25 -7.36
C VAL A 239 10.34 -20.16 -7.81
N GLN A 240 10.94 -18.97 -7.71
CA GLN A 240 12.33 -18.74 -8.09
C GLN A 240 13.32 -19.55 -7.22
N LEU A 241 13.01 -19.69 -5.93
CA LEU A 241 13.90 -20.32 -4.96
C LEU A 241 13.72 -21.84 -4.87
N THR A 242 12.51 -22.37 -5.13
CA THR A 242 12.20 -23.79 -4.86
C THR A 242 11.58 -24.53 -6.04
N GLY A 243 11.22 -23.82 -7.11
CA GLY A 243 10.62 -24.39 -8.31
C GLY A 243 9.11 -24.52 -8.26
N GLU A 244 8.51 -24.71 -9.44
CA GLU A 244 7.06 -24.71 -9.66
C GLU A 244 6.32 -25.83 -8.92
N SER A 245 6.89 -27.05 -8.90
CA SER A 245 6.21 -28.23 -8.32
C SER A 245 5.89 -28.07 -6.85
N ARG A 246 6.83 -27.48 -6.07
CA ARG A 246 6.61 -27.19 -4.65
C ARG A 246 5.52 -26.15 -4.46
N CYS A 247 5.57 -25.08 -5.22
CA CYS A 247 4.60 -23.99 -5.14
C CYS A 247 3.18 -24.42 -5.54
N HIS A 248 3.03 -25.26 -6.58
CA HIS A 248 1.74 -25.85 -6.91
C HIS A 248 1.21 -26.78 -5.80
N SER A 249 2.08 -27.50 -5.10
CA SER A 249 1.68 -28.30 -3.93
C SER A 249 1.18 -27.42 -2.78
N LEU A 250 1.81 -26.25 -2.54
CA LEU A 250 1.35 -25.28 -1.56
C LEU A 250 0.01 -24.66 -1.95
N ALA A 251 -0.15 -24.24 -3.21
CA ALA A 251 -1.36 -23.61 -3.72
C ALA A 251 -2.59 -24.52 -3.55
N ARG A 252 -2.47 -25.82 -3.75
CA ARG A 252 -3.55 -26.79 -3.52
C ARG A 252 -4.03 -26.87 -2.07
N ARG A 253 -3.24 -26.36 -1.12
CA ARG A 253 -3.58 -26.36 0.31
C ARG A 253 -4.33 -25.10 0.75
N LEU A 254 -4.45 -24.07 -0.10
CA LEU A 254 -5.08 -22.77 0.24
C LEU A 254 -6.59 -22.88 0.55
N GLY A 255 -7.33 -23.73 -0.16
CA GLY A 255 -8.78 -23.91 0.00
C GLY A 255 -9.21 -24.60 1.32
N LEU A 256 -8.25 -24.99 2.17
CA LEU A 256 -8.49 -25.69 3.43
C LEU A 256 -8.85 -24.72 4.58
N SER A 257 -8.85 -25.20 5.80
CA SER A 257 -9.13 -24.40 7.00
C SER A 257 -8.11 -23.27 7.23
N ILE A 258 -8.41 -22.35 8.15
CA ILE A 258 -7.48 -21.31 8.60
C ILE A 258 -6.13 -21.90 9.04
N ARG A 259 -6.11 -23.07 9.71
CA ARG A 259 -4.87 -23.76 10.05
C ARG A 259 -4.09 -24.22 8.85
N GLY A 260 -4.77 -24.62 7.76
CA GLY A 260 -4.15 -24.95 6.48
C GLY A 260 -3.46 -23.72 5.88
N ARG A 261 -4.13 -22.57 5.86
CA ARG A 261 -3.55 -21.31 5.37
C ARG A 261 -2.39 -20.83 6.26
N GLN A 262 -2.48 -20.97 7.59
CA GLN A 262 -1.36 -20.69 8.50
C GLN A 262 -0.12 -21.55 8.18
N SER A 263 -0.32 -22.84 7.91
CA SER A 263 0.78 -23.73 7.51
C SER A 263 1.40 -23.31 6.17
N VAL A 264 0.59 -22.89 5.20
CA VAL A 264 1.10 -22.36 3.91
C VAL A 264 1.83 -21.03 4.12
N ALA A 265 1.29 -20.13 4.94
CA ALA A 265 1.91 -18.86 5.28
C ALA A 265 3.30 -19.08 5.91
N ALA A 266 3.41 -19.98 6.89
CA ALA A 266 4.67 -20.29 7.56
C ALA A 266 5.72 -20.83 6.57
N GLU A 267 5.32 -21.71 5.66
CA GLU A 267 6.22 -22.27 4.66
C GLU A 267 6.65 -21.21 3.63
N LEU A 268 5.72 -20.39 3.11
CA LEU A 268 6.04 -19.28 2.21
C LEU A 268 6.96 -18.26 2.88
N LEU A 269 6.66 -17.88 4.13
CA LEU A 269 7.48 -16.93 4.87
C LEU A 269 8.91 -17.46 5.07
N SER A 270 9.06 -18.72 5.48
CA SER A 270 10.38 -19.33 5.68
C SER A 270 11.21 -19.37 4.39
N ILE A 271 10.57 -19.53 3.22
CA ILE A 271 11.25 -19.54 1.92
C ILE A 271 11.62 -18.12 1.49
N SER A 272 10.72 -17.15 1.64
CA SER A 272 10.77 -15.86 0.95
C SER A 272 11.28 -14.70 1.80
N GLN A 273 11.22 -14.77 3.14
CA GLN A 273 11.48 -13.62 4.02
C GLN A 273 12.89 -13.02 3.86
N SER A 274 13.93 -13.87 3.94
CA SER A 274 15.31 -13.37 3.83
C SER A 274 15.60 -12.80 2.45
N HIS A 275 15.17 -13.49 1.39
CA HIS A 275 15.33 -13.04 0.02
C HIS A 275 14.55 -11.74 -0.24
N GLY A 276 13.27 -11.68 0.17
CA GLY A 276 12.43 -10.50 0.00
C GLY A 276 12.98 -9.28 0.71
N ASN A 277 13.47 -9.44 1.95
CA ASN A 277 14.12 -8.36 2.69
C ASN A 277 15.36 -7.82 1.95
N GLN A 278 16.18 -8.68 1.38
CA GLN A 278 17.36 -8.29 0.58
C GLN A 278 16.95 -7.52 -0.69
N VAL A 279 15.92 -8.00 -1.40
CA VAL A 279 15.39 -7.35 -2.60
C VAL A 279 14.85 -5.95 -2.27
N ILE A 280 14.02 -5.83 -1.24
CA ILE A 280 13.44 -4.56 -0.78
C ILE A 280 14.56 -3.56 -0.43
N ALA A 281 15.51 -3.97 0.40
CA ALA A 281 16.64 -3.12 0.78
C ALA A 281 17.51 -2.74 -0.42
N GLY A 282 17.69 -3.63 -1.39
CA GLY A 282 18.39 -3.38 -2.65
C GLY A 282 17.69 -2.30 -3.48
N ILE A 283 16.38 -2.41 -3.66
CA ILE A 283 15.57 -1.41 -4.38
C ILE A 283 15.70 -0.04 -3.70
N ILE A 284 15.49 0.05 -2.40
CA ILE A 284 15.56 1.33 -1.67
C ILE A 284 16.94 1.97 -1.81
N ARG A 285 18.03 1.22 -1.58
CA ARG A 285 19.40 1.75 -1.72
C ARG A 285 19.67 2.27 -3.14
N GLU A 286 19.31 1.51 -4.16
CA GLU A 286 19.53 1.91 -5.55
C GLU A 286 18.70 3.15 -5.91
N GLN A 287 17.45 3.23 -5.48
CA GLN A 287 16.60 4.37 -5.77
C GLN A 287 17.09 5.65 -5.07
N VAL A 288 17.58 5.56 -3.82
CA VAL A 288 18.20 6.70 -3.12
C VAL A 288 19.48 7.15 -3.83
N ARG A 289 20.30 6.20 -4.31
CA ARG A 289 21.52 6.50 -5.09
C ARG A 289 21.18 7.26 -6.38
N LEU A 290 20.24 6.74 -7.18
CA LEU A 290 19.81 7.35 -8.45
C LEU A 290 19.22 8.75 -8.24
N LEU A 291 18.41 8.91 -7.20
CA LEU A 291 17.82 10.20 -6.87
C LEU A 291 18.89 11.22 -6.47
N GLY A 292 19.96 10.79 -5.78
CA GLY A 292 21.10 11.63 -5.41
C GLY A 292 21.86 12.24 -6.59
N GLU A 293 21.70 11.70 -7.81
CA GLU A 293 22.26 12.28 -9.04
C GLU A 293 21.50 13.56 -9.48
N HIS A 294 20.28 13.75 -8.99
CA HIS A 294 19.38 14.84 -9.37
C HIS A 294 19.07 15.82 -8.24
N VAL A 295 19.16 15.36 -6.97
CA VAL A 295 18.83 16.15 -5.78
C VAL A 295 20.10 16.45 -5.01
N VAL A 296 20.49 17.74 -5.01
CA VAL A 296 21.76 18.21 -4.42
C VAL A 296 21.68 18.37 -2.89
N ASP A 297 20.49 18.56 -2.32
CA ASP A 297 20.31 18.70 -0.88
C ASP A 297 20.34 17.36 -0.15
N TYR A 298 21.48 17.05 0.44
CA TYR A 298 21.71 15.82 1.20
C TYR A 298 20.75 15.64 2.39
N ARG A 299 20.29 16.72 3.01
CA ARG A 299 19.32 16.67 4.13
C ARG A 299 17.94 16.17 3.68
N LEU A 300 17.54 16.47 2.45
CA LEU A 300 16.30 15.96 1.87
C LEU A 300 16.40 14.46 1.61
N LEU A 301 17.53 13.97 1.14
CA LEU A 301 17.79 12.54 0.95
C LEU A 301 17.81 11.80 2.30
N GLU A 302 18.38 12.39 3.36
CA GLU A 302 18.32 11.81 4.70
C GLU A 302 16.88 11.75 5.25
N ARG A 303 16.11 12.82 5.14
CA ARG A 303 14.70 12.84 5.57
C ARG A 303 13.86 11.81 4.82
N MET A 304 14.11 11.66 3.53
CA MET A 304 13.46 10.60 2.75
C MET A 304 13.85 9.22 3.25
N ARG A 305 15.14 8.98 3.47
CA ARG A 305 15.65 7.74 4.05
C ARG A 305 15.00 7.44 5.39
N ASP A 306 14.83 8.45 6.25
CA ASP A 306 14.14 8.32 7.53
C ASP A 306 12.66 7.95 7.36
N CYS A 307 11.96 8.52 6.38
CA CYS A 307 10.59 8.11 6.03
C CYS A 307 10.51 6.67 5.51
N LEU A 308 11.59 6.17 4.91
CA LEU A 308 11.68 4.79 4.39
C LEU A 308 12.25 3.79 5.41
N GLN A 309 12.89 4.26 6.50
CA GLN A 309 13.45 3.39 7.55
C GLN A 309 12.46 2.36 8.11
N PRO A 310 11.17 2.65 8.33
CA PRO A 310 10.23 1.62 8.76
C PRO A 310 10.11 0.46 7.76
N ILE A 311 10.40 0.72 6.48
CA ILE A 311 10.41 -0.30 5.41
C ILE A 311 11.71 -1.11 5.47
N GLU A 312 12.84 -0.48 5.82
CA GLU A 312 14.14 -1.13 5.96
C GLU A 312 14.29 -1.89 7.29
N ARG A 313 13.95 -1.29 8.44
CA ARG A 313 14.19 -1.86 9.79
C ARG A 313 13.35 -3.07 10.15
N SER A 314 12.16 -3.18 9.62
CA SER A 314 11.36 -4.39 9.78
C SER A 314 12.04 -5.59 9.04
N ALA A 315 12.98 -5.30 8.11
CA ALA A 315 13.81 -6.32 7.47
C ALA A 315 14.90 -6.89 8.41
N ASP A 316 15.45 -6.07 9.32
CA ASP A 316 16.54 -6.48 10.23
C ASP A 316 16.03 -7.17 11.52
N ALA A 317 14.81 -6.86 11.98
CA ALA A 317 14.25 -7.43 13.21
C ALA A 317 14.03 -8.95 13.16
N GLY A 318 13.91 -9.54 11.96
CA GLY A 318 13.77 -10.99 11.77
C GLY A 318 15.07 -11.79 11.91
N VAL A 319 16.25 -11.14 11.86
CA VAL A 319 17.56 -11.82 11.91
C VAL A 319 18.05 -12.00 13.35
N HIS A 320 17.63 -11.15 14.29
CA HIS A 320 18.11 -11.20 15.68
C HIS A 320 17.35 -12.15 16.62
N THR A 321 16.19 -12.67 16.23
CA THR A 321 15.38 -13.56 17.10
C THR A 321 15.76 -15.05 17.00
N LEU A 322 16.59 -15.44 16.03
CA LEU A 322 17.04 -16.85 15.89
C LEU A 322 18.46 -17.12 16.44
N ALA A 323 19.18 -16.09 16.91
CA ALA A 323 20.57 -16.25 17.38
C ALA A 323 20.75 -16.22 18.91
N ALA A 324 19.69 -16.09 19.71
CA ALA A 324 19.79 -15.89 21.16
C ALA A 324 19.17 -17.00 22.04
N SER A 325 18.67 -18.12 21.49
CA SER A 325 18.01 -19.14 22.28
C SER A 325 18.67 -20.53 22.36
N ASP A 326 19.88 -20.72 21.80
CA ASP A 326 20.55 -22.02 21.89
C ASP A 326 22.03 -21.90 22.29
N ILE A 327 22.33 -21.43 23.49
CA ILE A 327 23.56 -21.83 24.22
C ILE A 327 23.28 -21.60 25.73
N SER A 328 22.64 -22.54 26.40
CA SER A 328 22.96 -22.89 27.80
C SER A 328 22.24 -24.17 28.18
N GLU A 329 23.00 -25.09 28.68
CA GLU A 329 22.68 -26.31 29.41
C GLU A 329 22.76 -27.65 28.64
N VAL A 330 23.97 -28.24 28.71
CA VAL A 330 24.11 -29.67 29.05
C VAL A 330 25.33 -29.81 29.98
N PRO A 331 25.23 -30.64 31.00
CA PRO A 331 26.06 -30.67 32.21
C PRO A 331 27.50 -31.17 32.03
#